data_1ec10028436a452a165458e5d4e395c5
#
_entry.id   1ec10028436a452a165458e5d4e395c5
#
_cell.length_a   1.000
_cell.length_b   1.000
_cell.length_c   1.000
_cell.angle_alpha   90.00
_cell.angle_beta   90.00
_cell.angle_gamma   90.00
#
_symmetry.space_group_name_H-M   'P 1'
#
loop_
_entity.id
_entity.type
_entity.pdbx_description
1 polymer ?
#
loop_
_entity_poly.entity_id
_entity_poly.type
_entity_poly.pdbx_seq_one_letter_code
_entity_poly.pdbx_strand_id
1 'polypeptide(L)'
;MAIGVALDTNAYSDYMRGVAARVEVVSRAEFIYLPLIVLAELRAGFAAGSQGSSNESALEQFMASPRVLLLLPDDSTTLHYARIFVELKLRGCPIPTNDLWIAALAAQHNLPLCTSDGHFKLIKQITTC
;
A
#
# COMPACT_ATOMS: atom_id res chain seq x y z
N MET A 1 -20.73 2.25 8.00
CA MET A 1 -19.83 1.39 7.22
C MET A 1 -18.40 1.77 7.50
N ALA A 2 -17.58 0.83 7.95
CA ALA A 2 -16.17 1.07 8.16
C ALA A 2 -15.50 1.32 6.81
N ILE A 3 -14.71 2.38 6.73
CA ILE A 3 -13.99 2.74 5.51
C ILE A 3 -12.52 2.56 5.78
N GLY A 4 -11.96 1.50 5.18
CA GLY A 4 -10.54 1.23 5.22
C GLY A 4 -9.89 1.64 3.92
N VAL A 5 -8.64 2.03 3.99
CA VAL A 5 -7.82 2.33 2.82
C VAL A 5 -6.45 1.71 3.02
N ALA A 6 -5.89 1.15 1.94
CA ALA A 6 -4.52 0.67 1.95
C ALA A 6 -3.61 1.75 1.36
N LEU A 7 -2.42 1.90 1.88
CA LEU A 7 -1.43 2.85 1.37
C LEU A 7 -0.30 2.10 0.66
N ASP A 8 0.09 2.56 -0.52
CA ASP A 8 1.36 2.13 -1.10
C ASP A 8 2.51 2.94 -0.49
N THR A 9 3.73 2.63 -0.90
CA THR A 9 4.94 3.25 -0.34
C THR A 9 4.95 4.76 -0.54
N ASN A 10 4.63 5.22 -1.74
CA ASN A 10 4.65 6.65 -2.07
C ASN A 10 3.50 7.39 -1.38
N ALA A 11 2.33 6.76 -1.24
CA ALA A 11 1.21 7.37 -0.52
C ALA A 11 1.55 7.63 0.94
N TYR A 12 2.21 6.67 1.60
CA TYR A 12 2.71 6.88 2.98
C TYR A 12 3.68 8.05 3.03
N SER A 13 4.67 8.07 2.13
CA SER A 13 5.68 9.13 2.11
C SER A 13 5.06 10.50 1.84
N ASP A 14 4.10 10.57 0.92
CA ASP A 14 3.38 11.81 0.63
C ASP A 14 2.57 12.28 1.82
N TYR A 15 1.92 11.37 2.53
CA TYR A 15 1.19 11.69 3.75
C TYR A 15 2.13 12.28 4.80
N MET A 16 3.30 11.68 5.02
CA MET A 16 4.27 12.15 5.99
C MET A 16 4.86 13.52 5.62
N ARG A 17 4.91 13.84 4.33
CA ARG A 17 5.33 15.16 3.85
C ARG A 17 4.21 16.20 3.87
N GLY A 18 3.00 15.81 4.27
CA GLY A 18 1.87 16.72 4.36
C GLY A 18 1.21 17.05 3.02
N VAL A 19 1.34 16.18 2.01
CA VAL A 19 0.65 16.37 0.73
C VAL A 19 -0.87 16.37 0.98
N ALA A 20 -1.53 17.47 0.66
CA ALA A 20 -2.91 17.72 1.08
C ALA A 20 -3.89 16.62 0.67
N ALA A 21 -3.77 16.11 -0.56
CA ALA A 21 -4.67 15.05 -1.04
C ALA A 21 -4.52 13.76 -0.22
N ARG A 22 -3.30 13.42 0.21
CA ARG A 22 -3.04 12.24 1.03
C ARG A 22 -3.49 12.43 2.46
N VAL A 23 -3.22 13.60 3.03
CA VAL A 23 -3.68 13.93 4.38
C VAL A 23 -5.20 13.83 4.47
N GLU A 24 -5.91 14.31 3.45
CA GLU A 24 -7.36 14.22 3.41
C GLU A 24 -7.86 12.78 3.42
N VAL A 25 -7.30 11.92 2.55
CA VAL A 25 -7.68 10.51 2.48
C VAL A 25 -7.44 9.82 3.81
N VAL A 26 -6.24 9.99 4.37
CA VAL A 26 -5.86 9.33 5.63
C VAL A 26 -6.71 9.83 6.81
N SER A 27 -7.01 11.12 6.86
CA SER A 27 -7.79 11.68 7.97
C SER A 27 -9.24 11.23 7.94
N ARG A 28 -9.80 10.96 6.76
CA ARG A 28 -11.20 10.51 6.60
C ARG A 28 -11.38 9.01 6.78
N ALA A 29 -10.35 8.23 6.58
CA ALA A 29 -10.44 6.77 6.70
C ALA A 29 -10.60 6.37 8.16
N GLU A 30 -11.51 5.44 8.42
CA GLU A 30 -11.66 4.88 9.75
C GLU A 30 -10.47 3.97 10.09
N PHE A 31 -10.03 3.18 9.12
CA PHE A 31 -8.87 2.31 9.27
C PHE A 31 -7.90 2.51 8.12
N ILE A 32 -6.60 2.42 8.44
CA ILE A 32 -5.52 2.55 7.48
C ILE A 32 -4.73 1.25 7.51
N TYR A 33 -4.62 0.63 6.34
CA TYR A 33 -3.94 -0.66 6.20
C TYR A 33 -2.59 -0.44 5.54
N LEU A 34 -1.54 -0.90 6.20
CA LEU A 34 -0.18 -0.82 5.67
C LEU A 34 0.25 -2.24 5.27
N PRO A 35 0.35 -2.52 3.96
CA PRO A 35 0.83 -3.83 3.52
C PRO A 35 2.24 -4.12 4.00
N LEU A 36 2.53 -5.37 4.38
CA LEU A 36 3.86 -5.77 4.82
C LEU A 36 4.94 -5.41 3.81
N ILE A 37 4.64 -5.56 2.52
CA ILE A 37 5.56 -5.23 1.43
C ILE A 37 5.92 -3.74 1.46
N VAL A 38 4.94 -2.89 1.74
CA VAL A 38 5.16 -1.44 1.86
C VAL A 38 6.08 -1.16 3.05
N LEU A 39 5.83 -1.82 4.19
CA LEU A 39 6.69 -1.69 5.36
C LEU A 39 8.14 -2.07 5.03
N ALA A 40 8.33 -3.16 4.28
CA ALA A 40 9.66 -3.59 3.86
C ALA A 40 10.33 -2.57 2.95
N GLU A 41 9.60 -2.01 1.98
CA GLU A 41 10.13 -1.00 1.07
C GLU A 41 10.52 0.28 1.81
N LEU A 42 9.68 0.71 2.76
CA LEU A 42 9.96 1.89 3.58
C LEU A 42 11.24 1.70 4.40
N ARG A 43 11.36 0.56 5.08
CA ARG A 43 12.54 0.27 5.90
C ARG A 43 13.80 0.11 5.08
N ALA A 44 13.71 -0.49 3.90
CA ALA A 44 14.84 -0.57 2.98
C ALA A 44 15.31 0.83 2.56
N GLY A 45 14.36 1.72 2.24
CA GLY A 45 14.68 3.10 1.91
C GLY A 45 15.30 3.87 3.08
N PHE A 46 14.80 3.66 4.30
CA PHE A 46 15.36 4.29 5.49
C PHE A 46 16.78 3.81 5.75
N ALA A 47 17.03 2.51 5.61
CA ALA A 47 18.35 1.93 5.83
C ALA A 47 19.39 2.43 4.83
N ALA A 48 18.96 2.70 3.59
CA ALA A 48 19.83 3.21 2.54
C ALA A 48 20.06 4.72 2.60
N GLY A 49 19.22 5.45 3.34
CA GLY A 49 19.27 6.91 3.42
C GLY A 49 20.02 7.42 4.64
N SER A 50 20.10 8.75 4.75
CA SER A 50 20.80 9.43 5.84
C SER A 50 19.93 9.74 7.07
N GLN A 51 18.61 9.63 6.94
CA GLN A 51 17.63 9.97 7.98
C GLN A 51 16.93 8.72 8.54
N GLY A 52 17.59 7.57 8.47
CA GLY A 52 16.97 6.29 8.79
C GLY A 52 16.37 6.20 10.18
N SER A 53 17.12 6.66 11.20
CA SER A 53 16.67 6.61 12.59
C SER A 53 15.42 7.48 12.83
N SER A 54 15.41 8.69 12.31
CA SER A 54 14.30 9.62 12.41
C SER A 54 13.06 9.08 11.68
N ASN A 55 13.26 8.56 10.48
CA ASN A 55 12.18 8.00 9.66
C ASN A 55 11.59 6.75 10.28
N GLU A 56 12.41 5.89 10.88
CA GLU A 56 11.93 4.70 11.57
C GLU A 56 11.08 5.07 12.78
N SER A 57 11.51 6.07 13.57
CA SER A 57 10.73 6.55 14.71
C SER A 57 9.36 7.08 14.28
N ALA A 58 9.32 7.85 13.20
CA ALA A 58 8.06 8.37 12.66
C ALA A 58 7.13 7.24 12.20
N LEU A 59 7.69 6.22 11.55
CA LEU A 59 6.93 5.06 11.11
C LEU A 59 6.36 4.29 12.31
N GLU A 60 7.15 4.09 13.34
CA GLU A 60 6.70 3.40 14.55
C GLU A 60 5.56 4.14 15.23
N GLN A 61 5.64 5.48 15.29
CA GLN A 61 4.55 6.31 15.83
C GLN A 61 3.28 6.18 14.98
N PHE A 62 3.42 6.18 13.66
CA PHE A 62 2.30 5.98 12.76
C PHE A 62 1.63 4.65 13.00
N MET A 63 2.42 3.58 13.09
CA MET A 63 1.91 2.22 13.31
C MET A 63 1.36 1.99 14.71
N ALA A 64 1.69 2.83 15.68
CA ALA A 64 1.15 2.73 17.04
C ALA A 64 -0.29 3.24 17.14
N SER A 65 -0.79 3.96 16.14
CA SER A 65 -2.17 4.40 16.12
C SER A 65 -3.13 3.20 16.05
N PRO A 66 -4.19 3.16 16.86
CA PRO A 66 -5.17 2.06 16.79
C PRO A 66 -5.93 1.99 15.46
N ARG A 67 -5.88 3.06 14.65
CA ARG A 67 -6.48 3.09 13.32
C ARG A 67 -5.60 2.43 12.26
N VAL A 68 -4.33 2.21 12.54
CA VAL A 68 -3.36 1.68 11.57
C VAL A 68 -3.15 0.19 11.82
N LEU A 69 -3.38 -0.60 10.79
CA LEU A 69 -3.28 -2.05 10.86
C LEU A 69 -2.29 -2.56 9.82
N LEU A 70 -1.42 -3.46 10.24
CA LEU A 70 -0.48 -4.13 9.34
C LEU A 70 -1.24 -5.21 8.56
N LEU A 71 -1.09 -5.19 7.24
CA LEU A 71 -1.78 -6.13 6.35
C LEU A 71 -0.80 -7.20 5.89
N LEU A 72 -0.97 -8.42 6.40
CA LEU A 72 -0.05 -9.53 6.13
C LEU A 72 -0.57 -10.40 5.00
N PRO A 73 0.30 -10.79 4.04
CA PRO A 73 -0.10 -11.78 3.05
C PRO A 73 -0.27 -13.15 3.68
N ASP A 74 -1.22 -13.92 3.13
CA ASP A 74 -1.48 -15.30 3.53
C ASP A 74 -1.69 -16.17 2.29
N ASP A 75 -2.11 -17.41 2.49
CA ASP A 75 -2.34 -18.33 1.39
C ASP A 75 -3.35 -17.80 0.38
N SER A 76 -4.44 -17.18 0.86
CA SER A 76 -5.46 -16.59 -0.02
C SER A 76 -4.91 -15.44 -0.86
N THR A 77 -3.94 -14.70 -0.35
CA THR A 77 -3.30 -13.62 -1.11
C THR A 77 -2.67 -14.15 -2.40
N THR A 78 -2.10 -15.35 -2.35
CA THR A 78 -1.43 -15.95 -3.53
C THR A 78 -2.40 -16.19 -4.68
N LEU A 79 -3.67 -16.49 -4.38
CA LEU A 79 -4.68 -16.68 -5.42
C LEU A 79 -4.99 -15.37 -6.13
N HIS A 80 -5.10 -14.28 -5.38
CA HIS A 80 -5.30 -12.95 -5.95
C HIS A 80 -4.09 -12.50 -6.76
N TYR A 81 -2.89 -12.78 -6.24
CA TYR A 81 -1.64 -12.50 -6.94
C TYR A 81 -1.62 -13.20 -8.31
N ALA A 82 -1.92 -14.49 -8.33
CA ALA A 82 -1.89 -15.27 -9.56
C ALA A 82 -2.88 -14.75 -10.61
N ARG A 83 -4.09 -14.38 -10.19
CA ARG A 83 -5.11 -13.83 -11.09
C ARG A 83 -4.67 -12.51 -11.71
N ILE A 84 -4.14 -11.61 -10.89
CA ILE A 84 -3.68 -10.30 -11.36
C ILE A 84 -2.48 -10.47 -12.29
N PHE A 85 -1.54 -11.34 -11.92
CA PHE A 85 -0.38 -11.65 -12.74
C PHE A 85 -0.77 -12.09 -14.14
N VAL A 86 -1.68 -13.05 -14.24
CA VAL A 86 -2.12 -13.60 -15.54
C VAL A 86 -2.84 -12.54 -16.36
N GLU A 87 -3.73 -11.78 -15.75
CA GLU A 87 -4.46 -10.71 -16.44
C GLU A 87 -3.50 -9.70 -17.06
N LEU A 88 -2.54 -9.22 -16.29
CA LEU A 88 -1.59 -8.22 -16.78
C LEU A 88 -0.67 -8.80 -17.85
N LYS A 89 -0.26 -10.06 -17.70
CA LYS A 89 0.56 -10.75 -18.70
C LYS A 89 -0.18 -10.86 -20.03
N LEU A 90 -1.45 -11.27 -20.01
CA LEU A 90 -2.26 -11.40 -21.22
C LEU A 90 -2.49 -10.05 -21.91
N ARG A 91 -2.54 -8.97 -21.16
CA ARG A 91 -2.70 -7.61 -21.70
C ARG A 91 -1.38 -6.99 -22.10
N GLY A 92 -0.26 -7.66 -21.88
CA GLY A 92 1.06 -7.14 -22.25
C GLY A 92 1.55 -5.98 -21.38
N CYS A 93 1.05 -5.85 -20.15
CA CYS A 93 1.43 -4.76 -19.25
C CYS A 93 1.84 -5.27 -17.87
N PRO A 94 2.98 -5.98 -17.77
CA PRO A 94 3.48 -6.46 -16.49
C PRO A 94 3.87 -5.30 -15.58
N ILE A 95 3.77 -5.52 -14.27
CA ILE A 95 4.16 -4.55 -13.25
C ILE A 95 5.19 -5.18 -12.31
N PRO A 96 5.92 -4.37 -11.51
CA PRO A 96 6.88 -4.91 -10.55
C PRO A 96 6.25 -5.87 -9.55
N THR A 97 7.04 -6.84 -9.09
CA THR A 97 6.58 -7.90 -8.18
C THR A 97 5.99 -7.35 -6.88
N ASN A 98 6.63 -6.34 -6.30
CA ASN A 98 6.09 -5.75 -5.05
C ASN A 98 4.72 -5.12 -5.29
N ASP A 99 4.51 -4.47 -6.42
CA ASP A 99 3.21 -3.89 -6.76
C ASP A 99 2.14 -4.97 -6.92
N LEU A 100 2.51 -6.14 -7.45
CA LEU A 100 1.60 -7.29 -7.53
C LEU A 100 1.15 -7.74 -6.14
N TRP A 101 2.06 -7.83 -5.17
CA TRP A 101 1.71 -8.20 -3.81
C TRP A 101 0.80 -7.17 -3.15
N ILE A 102 1.09 -5.88 -3.34
CA ILE A 102 0.27 -4.81 -2.81
C ILE A 102 -1.14 -4.87 -3.41
N ALA A 103 -1.23 -5.03 -4.72
CA ALA A 103 -2.52 -5.15 -5.41
C ALA A 103 -3.30 -6.39 -4.97
N ALA A 104 -2.60 -7.52 -4.79
CA ALA A 104 -3.22 -8.77 -4.33
C ALA A 104 -3.84 -8.60 -2.95
N LEU A 105 -3.15 -7.93 -2.04
CA LEU A 105 -3.69 -7.66 -0.70
C LEU A 105 -4.89 -6.73 -0.76
N ALA A 106 -4.83 -5.68 -1.56
CA ALA A 106 -5.97 -4.76 -1.73
C ALA A 106 -7.19 -5.49 -2.29
N ALA A 107 -6.98 -6.35 -3.30
CA ALA A 107 -8.06 -7.14 -3.89
C ALA A 107 -8.65 -8.14 -2.91
N GLN A 108 -7.79 -8.86 -2.19
CA GLN A 108 -8.21 -9.86 -1.21
C GLN A 108 -9.13 -9.27 -0.14
N HIS A 109 -8.81 -8.10 0.34
CA HIS A 109 -9.53 -7.45 1.45
C HIS A 109 -10.53 -6.39 0.97
N ASN A 110 -10.69 -6.29 -0.34
CA ASN A 110 -11.61 -5.32 -0.95
C ASN A 110 -11.39 -3.89 -0.44
N LEU A 111 -10.11 -3.49 -0.42
CA LEU A 111 -9.70 -2.17 0.05
C LEU A 111 -9.34 -1.27 -1.13
N PRO A 112 -9.79 -0.03 -1.15
CA PRO A 112 -9.24 0.94 -2.10
C PRO A 112 -7.76 1.17 -1.78
N LEU A 113 -6.95 1.28 -2.81
CA LEU A 113 -5.52 1.54 -2.68
C LEU A 113 -5.25 3.02 -2.94
N CYS A 114 -4.72 3.70 -1.94
CA CYS A 114 -4.28 5.08 -2.07
C CYS A 114 -2.91 5.07 -2.73
N THR A 115 -2.83 5.61 -3.95
CA THR A 115 -1.63 5.57 -4.77
C THR A 115 -1.67 6.67 -5.82
N SER A 116 -0.50 7.16 -6.24
CA SER A 116 -0.36 7.98 -7.43
C SER A 116 0.35 7.24 -8.57
N ASP A 117 0.68 5.96 -8.35
CA ASP A 117 1.36 5.14 -9.35
C ASP A 117 0.37 4.61 -10.39
N GLY A 118 0.61 4.92 -11.65
CA GLY A 118 -0.24 4.49 -12.76
C GLY A 118 -0.31 2.98 -12.98
N HIS A 119 0.67 2.21 -12.47
CA HIS A 119 0.66 0.75 -12.58
C HIS A 119 -0.63 0.15 -12.02
N PHE A 120 -1.10 0.66 -10.88
CA PHE A 120 -2.28 0.10 -10.22
C PHE A 120 -3.58 0.36 -10.95
N LYS A 121 -3.64 1.39 -11.79
CA LYS A 121 -4.82 1.70 -12.61
C LYS A 121 -5.08 0.65 -13.68
N LEU A 122 -4.06 -0.14 -14.02
CA LEU A 122 -4.19 -1.22 -15.00
C LEU A 122 -4.92 -2.43 -14.43
N ILE A 123 -5.10 -2.50 -13.12
CA ILE A 123 -5.63 -3.67 -12.42
C ILE A 123 -7.12 -3.49 -12.16
N LYS A 124 -7.94 -4.33 -12.80
CA LYS A 124 -9.39 -4.21 -12.72
C LYS A 124 -9.98 -4.66 -11.38
N GLN A 125 -9.26 -5.52 -10.65
CA GLN A 125 -9.74 -6.10 -9.39
C GLN A 125 -9.68 -5.15 -8.21
N ILE A 126 -9.04 -3.99 -8.36
CA ILE A 126 -8.89 -3.01 -7.28
C ILE A 126 -9.40 -1.64 -7.70
N THR A 127 -9.70 -0.82 -6.70
CA THR A 127 -9.98 0.61 -6.88
C THR A 127 -8.82 1.42 -6.31
N THR A 128 -8.58 2.59 -6.88
CA THR A 128 -7.52 3.49 -6.41
C THR A 128 -8.11 4.83 -5.98
N CYS A 129 -7.39 5.51 -5.09
CA CYS A 129 -7.79 6.84 -4.65
C CYS A 129 -6.60 7.78 -4.46
#